data_d322daf51f4fea65b92d92e4eced2c00
#
_entry.id   d322daf51f4fea65b92d92e4eced2c00
#
_cell.length_a   1.000
_cell.length_b   1.000
_cell.length_c   1.000
_cell.angle_alpha   90.00
_cell.angle_beta   90.00
_cell.angle_gamma   90.00
#
_symmetry.space_group_name_H-M   'P 1'
#
loop_
_entity.id
_entity.type
_entity.pdbx_description
1 polymer ?
#
loop_
_entity_poly.entity_id
_entity_poly.type
_entity_poly.pdbx_seq_one_letter_code
_entity_poly.pdbx_strand_id
1 'polypeptide(L)'
;MQDLQTKLMVENISSIVTPLPGRAFIGTITDCVRAARATIDIIQFEWKWYHHDHDSSIQQLSYEVLQAARRKVAVRVLLNKEHPRHPLTPINKNTIINLQDAGVSAKFGPSSPITHAKLWIIDKEITVLGSHNMSRRAVTVNDEASVKIISKEVAGEFTRYFEALWNRT
;
A
#
# COMPACT_ATOMS: atom_id res chain seq x y z
N MET A 1 -28.69 4.46 7.52
CA MET A 1 -27.62 3.46 7.67
C MET A 1 -28.16 2.15 7.16
N GLN A 2 -28.19 2.00 5.84
CA GLN A 2 -28.57 0.73 5.21
C GLN A 2 -27.29 -0.02 4.89
N ASP A 3 -27.16 -1.07 5.56
CA ASP A 3 -26.56 -2.38 5.41
C ASP A 3 -25.59 -2.56 4.22
N LEU A 4 -24.29 -2.33 4.47
CA LEU A 4 -23.18 -2.78 3.65
C LEU A 4 -22.91 -4.29 3.79
N GLN A 5 -23.83 -5.02 4.43
CA GLN A 5 -23.77 -6.49 4.57
C GLN A 5 -24.47 -7.22 3.44
N THR A 6 -24.72 -6.60 2.31
CA THR A 6 -25.41 -7.26 1.22
C THR A 6 -24.41 -8.06 0.39
N LYS A 7 -24.34 -9.35 0.71
CA LYS A 7 -24.12 -10.43 -0.21
C LYS A 7 -22.76 -10.47 -0.93
N LEU A 8 -21.68 -10.69 -0.18
CA LEU A 8 -20.51 -11.41 -0.71
C LEU A 8 -20.89 -12.89 -0.86
N MET A 9 -21.65 -13.22 -1.88
CA MET A 9 -21.61 -14.57 -2.45
C MET A 9 -20.26 -14.65 -3.17
N VAL A 10 -19.24 -15.07 -2.44
CA VAL A 10 -17.95 -15.47 -3.04
C VAL A 10 -18.21 -16.80 -3.73
N GLU A 11 -18.73 -16.72 -4.94
CA GLU A 11 -18.61 -17.81 -5.89
C GLU A 11 -17.11 -18.08 -6.06
N ASN A 12 -16.72 -19.36 -6.16
CA ASN A 12 -15.32 -19.79 -6.21
C ASN A 12 -14.44 -18.91 -7.08
N ILE A 13 -13.75 -17.94 -6.46
CA ILE A 13 -12.80 -17.06 -7.15
C ILE A 13 -11.50 -17.85 -7.36
N SER A 14 -11.18 -18.14 -8.62
CA SER A 14 -9.89 -18.72 -8.96
C SER A 14 -8.79 -17.68 -8.69
N SER A 15 -7.84 -18.02 -7.86
CA SER A 15 -6.74 -17.13 -7.48
C SER A 15 -5.45 -17.89 -7.22
N ILE A 16 -4.31 -17.27 -7.53
CA ILE A 16 -2.99 -17.76 -7.12
C ILE A 16 -2.60 -17.02 -5.85
N VAL A 17 -2.41 -17.75 -4.77
CA VAL A 17 -2.10 -17.18 -3.46
C VAL A 17 -0.67 -17.56 -3.07
N THR A 18 0.14 -16.57 -2.71
CA THR A 18 1.52 -16.75 -2.26
C THR A 18 1.67 -16.17 -0.84
N PRO A 19 1.94 -16.99 0.18
CA PRO A 19 2.26 -16.50 1.53
C PRO A 19 3.56 -15.69 1.52
N LEU A 20 3.59 -14.59 2.27
CA LEU A 20 4.76 -13.71 2.41
C LEU A 20 5.09 -13.51 3.91
N PRO A 21 5.59 -14.54 4.60
CA PRO A 21 5.99 -14.40 5.99
C PRO A 21 7.28 -13.59 6.13
N GLY A 22 7.31 -12.67 7.09
CA GLY A 22 8.51 -11.92 7.46
C GLY A 22 9.23 -11.29 6.26
N ARG A 23 10.48 -11.64 6.06
CA ARG A 23 11.35 -11.03 5.03
C ARG A 23 10.97 -11.35 3.58
N ALA A 24 10.13 -12.35 3.33
CA ALA A 24 9.66 -12.67 1.99
C ALA A 24 8.82 -11.53 1.36
N PHE A 25 8.22 -10.67 2.19
CA PHE A 25 7.39 -9.56 1.76
C PHE A 25 8.16 -8.55 0.90
N ILE A 26 9.31 -8.05 1.39
CA ILE A 26 9.95 -6.85 0.81
C ILE A 26 10.47 -7.11 -0.61
N GLY A 27 11.09 -8.25 -0.88
CA GLY A 27 11.53 -8.61 -2.22
C GLY A 27 10.35 -8.75 -3.18
N THR A 28 9.32 -9.48 -2.75
CA THR A 28 8.13 -9.73 -3.58
C THR A 28 7.40 -8.45 -3.96
N ILE A 29 7.17 -7.53 -2.99
CA ILE A 29 6.47 -6.28 -3.30
C ILE A 29 7.31 -5.37 -4.20
N THR A 30 8.62 -5.34 -4.01
CA THR A 30 9.55 -4.58 -4.85
C THR A 30 9.48 -5.08 -6.30
N ASP A 31 9.49 -6.38 -6.53
CA ASP A 31 9.39 -6.96 -7.87
C ASP A 31 8.03 -6.68 -8.51
N CYS A 32 6.93 -6.74 -7.74
CA CYS A 32 5.62 -6.35 -8.24
C CYS A 32 5.57 -4.88 -8.68
N VAL A 33 6.15 -3.96 -7.91
CA VAL A 33 6.22 -2.53 -8.25
C VAL A 33 7.08 -2.29 -9.51
N ARG A 34 8.21 -2.99 -9.64
CA ARG A 34 9.05 -2.93 -10.85
C ARG A 34 8.31 -3.41 -12.09
N ALA A 35 7.54 -4.47 -11.96
CA ALA A 35 6.79 -5.07 -13.06
C ALA A 35 5.51 -4.31 -13.43
N ALA A 36 5.03 -3.39 -12.60
CA ALA A 36 3.80 -2.63 -12.81
C ALA A 36 3.81 -1.84 -14.13
N ARG A 37 2.69 -1.88 -14.86
CA ARG A 37 2.55 -1.29 -16.20
C ARG A 37 1.50 -0.20 -16.31
N ALA A 38 0.46 -0.23 -15.45
CA ALA A 38 -0.68 0.67 -15.57
C ALA A 38 -0.99 1.42 -14.27
N THR A 39 -1.20 0.73 -13.16
CA THR A 39 -1.67 1.34 -11.91
C THR A 39 -1.01 0.73 -10.68
N ILE A 40 -0.79 1.55 -9.66
CA ILE A 40 -0.43 1.10 -8.31
C ILE A 40 -1.25 1.94 -7.32
N ASP A 41 -2.15 1.29 -6.58
CA ASP A 41 -2.90 1.90 -5.49
C ASP A 41 -2.41 1.35 -4.16
N ILE A 42 -2.07 2.23 -3.24
CA ILE A 42 -1.42 1.86 -1.98
C ILE A 42 -2.17 2.45 -0.80
N ILE A 43 -2.46 1.63 0.21
CA ILE A 43 -2.88 2.07 1.53
C ILE A 43 -1.83 1.60 2.53
N GLN A 44 -1.32 2.53 3.35
CA GLN A 44 -0.39 2.19 4.41
C GLN A 44 -0.72 2.93 5.71
N PHE A 45 -0.59 2.21 6.83
CA PHE A 45 -0.71 2.82 8.15
C PHE A 45 0.51 3.66 8.48
N GLU A 46 1.72 3.13 8.24
CA GLU A 46 3.00 3.81 8.43
C GLU A 46 3.89 3.62 7.21
N TRP A 47 4.46 4.72 6.72
CA TRP A 47 5.51 4.70 5.71
C TRP A 47 6.60 5.68 6.09
N LYS A 48 7.77 5.16 6.47
CA LYS A 48 8.95 5.95 6.82
C LYS A 48 9.82 6.20 5.61
N TRP A 49 10.18 7.46 5.41
CA TRP A 49 11.15 7.86 4.41
C TRP A 49 12.54 7.97 5.02
N TYR A 50 13.53 7.24 4.43
CA TYR A 50 14.89 7.14 4.96
C TYR A 50 15.88 7.87 4.05
N HIS A 51 15.89 9.21 4.05
CA HIS A 51 16.66 10.06 3.13
C HIS A 51 18.16 9.73 3.01
N HIS A 52 18.79 9.32 4.09
CA HIS A 52 20.24 9.10 4.17
C HIS A 52 20.62 7.63 4.30
N ASP A 53 19.69 6.71 4.15
CA ASP A 53 19.91 5.28 4.28
C ASP A 53 19.56 4.57 2.97
N HIS A 54 20.51 4.63 2.05
CA HIS A 54 20.35 4.02 0.72
C HIS A 54 20.30 2.49 0.77
N ASP A 55 20.81 1.88 1.84
CA ASP A 55 20.78 0.43 2.05
C ASP A 55 19.45 -0.04 2.64
N SER A 56 18.59 0.86 3.10
CA SER A 56 17.26 0.51 3.56
C SER A 56 16.41 -0.05 2.44
N SER A 57 15.96 -1.29 2.60
CA SER A 57 15.06 -1.93 1.64
C SER A 57 13.73 -1.17 1.49
N ILE A 58 13.27 -0.46 2.53
CA ILE A 58 12.10 0.44 2.43
C ILE A 58 12.42 1.66 1.56
N GLN A 59 13.63 2.24 1.69
CA GLN A 59 14.02 3.35 0.83
C GLN A 59 14.18 2.91 -0.63
N GLN A 60 14.73 1.72 -0.86
CA GLN A 60 14.83 1.12 -2.20
C GLN A 60 13.43 0.89 -2.80
N LEU A 61 12.48 0.32 -2.04
CA LEU A 61 11.09 0.18 -2.48
C LEU A 61 10.46 1.56 -2.77
N SER A 62 10.70 2.57 -1.92
CA SER A 62 10.22 3.92 -2.16
C SER A 62 10.74 4.48 -3.50
N TYR A 63 12.01 4.28 -3.82
CA TYR A 63 12.56 4.66 -5.12
C TYR A 63 11.90 3.91 -6.29
N GLU A 64 11.61 2.61 -6.14
CA GLU A 64 10.92 1.86 -7.20
C GLU A 64 9.49 2.38 -7.44
N VAL A 65 8.80 2.85 -6.40
CA VAL A 65 7.51 3.53 -6.54
C VAL A 65 7.66 4.83 -7.35
N LEU A 66 8.71 5.63 -7.08
CA LEU A 66 9.01 6.82 -7.88
C LEU A 66 9.36 6.45 -9.34
N GLN A 67 10.13 5.38 -9.55
CA GLN A 67 10.47 4.91 -10.90
C GLN A 67 9.22 4.44 -11.66
N ALA A 68 8.26 3.80 -10.97
CA ALA A 68 6.98 3.43 -11.58
C ALA A 68 6.22 4.68 -12.07
N ALA A 69 6.15 5.74 -11.27
CA ALA A 69 5.54 7.00 -11.69
C ALA A 69 6.26 7.63 -12.90
N ARG A 70 7.61 7.58 -12.93
CA ARG A 70 8.41 8.04 -14.09
C ARG A 70 8.13 7.23 -15.35
N ARG A 71 7.85 5.93 -15.23
CA ARG A 71 7.40 5.06 -16.34
C ARG A 71 5.94 5.32 -16.75
N LYS A 72 5.28 6.33 -16.15
CA LYS A 72 3.87 6.70 -16.41
C LYS A 72 2.85 5.70 -15.85
N VAL A 73 3.24 4.87 -14.90
CA VAL A 73 2.30 4.12 -14.08
C VAL A 73 1.52 5.11 -13.21
N ALA A 74 0.20 5.01 -13.18
CA ALA A 74 -0.63 5.85 -12.32
C ALA A 74 -0.51 5.36 -10.87
N VAL A 75 0.26 6.08 -10.05
CA VAL A 75 0.52 5.71 -8.64
C VAL A 75 -0.29 6.61 -7.71
N ARG A 76 -1.07 6.00 -6.81
CA ARG A 76 -1.86 6.69 -5.77
C ARG A 76 -1.57 6.09 -4.41
N VAL A 77 -1.40 6.95 -3.41
CA VAL A 77 -1.03 6.54 -2.05
C VAL A 77 -1.91 7.20 -1.01
N LEU A 78 -2.53 6.40 -0.14
CA LEU A 78 -3.23 6.83 1.07
C LEU A 78 -2.41 6.44 2.30
N LEU A 79 -2.03 7.41 3.13
CA LEU A 79 -1.37 7.17 4.40
C LEU A 79 -2.27 7.55 5.57
N ASN A 80 -2.19 6.78 6.65
CA ASN A 80 -2.98 7.07 7.85
C ASN A 80 -2.62 8.44 8.45
N LYS A 81 -3.64 9.10 8.99
CA LYS A 81 -3.51 10.34 9.77
C LYS A 81 -4.03 10.12 11.18
N GLU A 82 -3.15 10.22 12.15
CA GLU A 82 -3.47 10.24 13.56
C GLU A 82 -3.67 11.68 14.06
N HIS A 83 -3.98 11.81 15.34
CA HIS A 83 -4.02 13.10 16.00
C HIS A 83 -2.71 13.89 15.75
N PRO A 84 -2.72 15.22 15.57
CA PRO A 84 -1.52 16.01 15.22
C PRO A 84 -0.31 15.83 16.14
N ARG A 85 -0.54 15.49 17.42
CA ARG A 85 0.53 15.22 18.39
C ARG A 85 1.06 13.78 18.33
N HIS A 86 0.43 12.89 17.59
CA HIS A 86 0.89 11.51 17.43
C HIS A 86 2.09 11.47 16.49
N PRO A 87 3.18 10.77 16.83
CA PRO A 87 4.42 10.78 16.04
C PRO A 87 4.27 10.24 14.62
N LEU A 88 3.25 9.44 14.33
CA LEU A 88 2.98 8.88 13.01
C LEU A 88 2.59 9.96 11.99
N THR A 89 1.83 10.97 12.40
CA THR A 89 1.34 11.99 11.46
C THR A 89 2.48 12.77 10.77
N PRO A 90 3.49 13.31 11.48
CA PRO A 90 4.62 13.95 10.82
C PRO A 90 5.48 12.97 9.99
N ILE A 91 5.60 11.72 10.39
CA ILE A 91 6.30 10.68 9.61
C ILE A 91 5.60 10.49 8.26
N ASN A 92 4.32 10.21 8.27
CA ASN A 92 3.54 10.01 7.03
C ASN A 92 3.45 11.28 6.19
N LYS A 93 3.36 12.47 6.82
CA LYS A 93 3.39 13.76 6.11
C LYS A 93 4.69 13.93 5.31
N ASN A 94 5.84 13.61 5.92
CA ASN A 94 7.12 13.67 5.23
C ASN A 94 7.14 12.74 4.01
N THR A 95 6.62 11.52 4.14
CA THR A 95 6.52 10.58 3.02
C THR A 95 5.60 11.10 1.91
N ILE A 96 4.44 11.67 2.27
CA ILE A 96 3.52 12.28 1.29
C ILE A 96 4.23 13.37 0.49
N ILE A 97 4.95 14.28 1.15
CA ILE A 97 5.69 15.36 0.48
C ILE A 97 6.69 14.77 -0.53
N ASN A 98 7.53 13.81 -0.11
CA ASN A 98 8.53 13.22 -1.01
C ASN A 98 7.90 12.49 -2.21
N LEU A 99 6.75 11.85 -2.02
CA LEU A 99 6.00 11.21 -3.10
C LEU A 99 5.42 12.26 -4.07
N GLN A 100 4.80 13.33 -3.55
CA GLN A 100 4.21 14.40 -4.35
C GLN A 100 5.26 15.17 -5.16
N ASP A 101 6.42 15.46 -4.58
CA ASP A 101 7.55 16.14 -5.27
C ASP A 101 8.04 15.32 -6.47
N ALA A 102 7.83 14.01 -6.46
CA ALA A 102 8.15 13.13 -7.58
C ALA A 102 6.95 12.84 -8.52
N GLY A 103 5.83 13.55 -8.35
CA GLY A 103 4.66 13.43 -9.21
C GLY A 103 3.71 12.25 -8.86
N VAL A 104 3.88 11.64 -7.70
CA VAL A 104 2.95 10.60 -7.21
C VAL A 104 1.75 11.27 -6.53
N SER A 105 0.54 10.81 -6.83
CA SER A 105 -0.68 11.27 -6.14
C SER A 105 -0.74 10.66 -4.74
N ALA A 106 -0.34 11.41 -3.72
CA ALA A 106 -0.31 10.94 -2.34
C ALA A 106 -1.08 11.89 -1.42
N LYS A 107 -1.83 11.35 -0.48
CA LYS A 107 -2.56 12.15 0.53
C LYS A 107 -2.82 11.34 1.80
N PHE A 108 -3.29 12.03 2.83
CA PHE A 108 -3.80 11.36 4.00
C PHE A 108 -5.15 10.69 3.71
N GLY A 109 -5.35 9.50 4.25
CA GLY A 109 -6.64 8.86 4.32
C GLY A 109 -7.58 9.54 5.34
N PRO A 110 -8.85 9.09 5.42
CA PRO A 110 -9.79 9.58 6.42
C PRO A 110 -9.21 9.44 7.84
N SER A 111 -9.39 10.47 8.66
CA SER A 111 -8.90 10.44 10.05
C SER A 111 -9.88 9.77 11.02
N SER A 112 -11.11 9.49 10.59
CA SER A 112 -12.11 8.76 11.37
C SER A 112 -13.07 7.99 10.44
N PRO A 113 -13.14 6.66 10.57
CA PRO A 113 -12.21 5.80 11.32
C PRO A 113 -10.79 5.86 10.77
N ILE A 114 -9.80 5.47 11.57
CA ILE A 114 -8.39 5.45 11.14
C ILE A 114 -8.18 4.47 9.98
N THR A 115 -7.24 4.80 9.11
CA THR A 115 -6.87 3.95 7.96
C THR A 115 -5.75 2.99 8.39
N HIS A 116 -6.10 1.79 8.87
CA HIS A 116 -5.13 0.82 9.41
C HIS A 116 -4.71 -0.26 8.42
N ALA A 117 -5.26 -0.31 7.22
CA ALA A 117 -4.91 -1.29 6.20
C ALA A 117 -3.45 -1.14 5.72
N LYS A 118 -2.85 -2.26 5.30
CA LYS A 118 -1.59 -2.34 4.56
C LYS A 118 -1.92 -3.11 3.29
N LEU A 119 -2.16 -2.37 2.21
CA LEU A 119 -2.72 -2.88 0.98
C LEU A 119 -2.01 -2.28 -0.22
N TRP A 120 -1.68 -3.12 -1.18
CA TRP A 120 -1.16 -2.74 -2.49
C TRP A 120 -2.02 -3.41 -3.55
N ILE A 121 -2.47 -2.63 -4.53
CA ILE A 121 -3.21 -3.14 -5.69
C ILE A 121 -2.42 -2.72 -6.91
N ILE A 122 -1.97 -3.69 -7.70
CA ILE A 122 -1.09 -3.46 -8.84
C ILE A 122 -1.77 -3.95 -10.10
N ASP A 123 -1.89 -3.07 -11.09
CA ASP A 123 -2.48 -3.30 -12.41
C ASP A 123 -3.91 -3.88 -12.36
N LYS A 124 -4.63 -3.65 -11.23
CA LYS A 124 -5.96 -4.21 -10.95
C LYS A 124 -6.02 -5.75 -11.10
N GLU A 125 -4.91 -6.40 -10.85
CA GLU A 125 -4.75 -7.86 -10.97
C GLU A 125 -4.05 -8.47 -9.77
N ILE A 126 -3.03 -7.79 -9.22
CA ILE A 126 -2.26 -8.27 -8.06
C ILE A 126 -2.69 -7.49 -6.83
N THR A 127 -3.03 -8.21 -5.78
CA THR A 127 -3.26 -7.65 -4.44
C THR A 127 -2.21 -8.17 -3.48
N VAL A 128 -1.56 -7.28 -2.73
CA VAL A 128 -0.71 -7.65 -1.59
C VAL A 128 -1.26 -6.99 -0.35
N LEU A 129 -1.60 -7.79 0.65
CA LEU A 129 -2.14 -7.29 1.92
C LEU A 129 -1.60 -8.08 3.10
N GLY A 130 -1.59 -7.44 4.28
CA GLY A 130 -1.12 -8.10 5.51
C GLY A 130 -0.81 -7.11 6.63
N SER A 131 0.18 -7.46 7.44
CA SER A 131 0.54 -6.66 8.61
C SER A 131 1.74 -5.72 8.40
N HIS A 132 2.54 -5.90 7.34
CA HIS A 132 3.78 -5.13 7.11
C HIS A 132 3.53 -3.64 6.90
N ASN A 133 3.99 -2.82 7.83
CA ASN A 133 4.17 -1.39 7.62
C ASN A 133 5.43 -1.12 6.76
N MET A 134 5.50 0.04 6.14
CA MET A 134 6.70 0.48 5.41
C MET A 134 7.70 1.11 6.38
N SER A 135 8.24 0.28 7.25
CA SER A 135 9.27 0.67 8.23
C SER A 135 10.31 -0.44 8.37
N ARG A 136 11.57 -0.05 8.70
CA ARG A 136 12.67 -1.00 8.85
C ARG A 136 12.29 -2.13 9.80
N ARG A 137 11.71 -1.80 10.96
CA ARG A 137 11.34 -2.83 11.94
C ARG A 137 10.36 -3.86 11.38
N ALA A 138 9.37 -3.43 10.60
CA ALA A 138 8.38 -4.33 10.01
C ALA A 138 9.00 -5.33 9.03
N VAL A 139 10.07 -4.95 8.31
CA VAL A 139 10.67 -5.83 7.29
C VAL A 139 11.93 -6.57 7.75
N THR A 140 12.45 -6.26 8.97
CA THR A 140 13.71 -6.88 9.46
C THR A 140 13.64 -7.48 10.84
N VAL A 141 12.72 -7.04 11.72
CA VAL A 141 12.70 -7.35 13.16
C VAL A 141 11.39 -7.98 13.60
N ASN A 142 10.26 -7.35 13.24
CA ASN A 142 8.95 -7.80 13.70
C ASN A 142 8.56 -9.15 13.07
N ASP A 143 7.70 -9.88 13.78
CA ASP A 143 6.98 -11.02 13.22
C ASP A 143 5.76 -10.50 12.45
N GLU A 144 5.88 -10.46 11.15
CA GLU A 144 4.87 -9.94 10.23
C GLU A 144 4.47 -11.01 9.22
N ALA A 145 3.24 -10.94 8.72
CA ALA A 145 2.76 -11.82 7.68
C ALA A 145 1.91 -11.06 6.67
N SER A 146 2.13 -11.35 5.39
CA SER A 146 1.34 -10.83 4.29
C SER A 146 1.03 -11.93 3.28
N VAL A 147 0.22 -11.61 2.31
CA VAL A 147 -0.12 -12.52 1.22
C VAL A 147 -0.16 -11.74 -0.09
N LYS A 148 0.35 -12.36 -1.17
CA LYS A 148 0.15 -11.91 -2.53
C LYS A 148 -0.93 -12.77 -3.17
N ILE A 149 -1.90 -12.12 -3.79
CA ILE A 149 -3.02 -12.77 -4.50
C ILE A 149 -3.02 -12.25 -5.93
N ILE A 150 -3.01 -13.14 -6.91
CA ILE A 150 -3.19 -12.83 -8.32
C ILE A 150 -4.62 -13.22 -8.69
N SER A 151 -5.49 -12.26 -8.82
CA SER A 151 -6.89 -12.39 -9.24
C SER A 151 -7.47 -11.00 -9.55
N LYS A 152 -8.04 -10.84 -10.72
CA LYS A 152 -8.69 -9.59 -11.14
C LYS A 152 -9.94 -9.31 -10.31
N GLU A 153 -10.66 -10.35 -9.92
CA GLU A 153 -11.88 -10.24 -9.10
C GLU A 153 -11.53 -9.70 -7.71
N VAL A 154 -10.53 -10.30 -7.05
CA VAL A 154 -10.06 -9.85 -5.74
C VAL A 154 -9.50 -8.43 -5.81
N ALA A 155 -8.65 -8.15 -6.81
CA ALA A 155 -8.10 -6.81 -7.02
C ALA A 155 -9.20 -5.78 -7.33
N GLY A 156 -10.26 -6.18 -8.04
CA GLY A 156 -11.43 -5.34 -8.32
C GLY A 156 -12.17 -4.94 -7.05
N GLU A 157 -12.39 -5.88 -6.10
CA GLU A 157 -13.02 -5.57 -4.80
C GLU A 157 -12.17 -4.59 -3.99
N PHE A 158 -10.86 -4.82 -3.90
CA PHE A 158 -9.97 -3.92 -3.18
C PHE A 158 -9.81 -2.56 -3.90
N THR A 159 -9.93 -2.51 -5.22
CA THR A 159 -9.98 -1.24 -5.96
C THR A 159 -11.22 -0.44 -5.57
N ARG A 160 -12.40 -1.05 -5.48
CA ARG A 160 -13.62 -0.36 -4.99
C ARG A 160 -13.46 0.15 -3.56
N TYR A 161 -12.85 -0.64 -2.69
CA TYR A 161 -12.53 -0.23 -1.32
C TYR A 161 -11.57 0.98 -1.31
N PHE A 162 -10.50 0.92 -2.10
CA PHE A 162 -9.55 2.03 -2.24
C PHE A 162 -10.25 3.30 -2.72
N GLU A 163 -11.06 3.22 -3.79
CA GLU A 163 -11.80 4.36 -4.34
C GLU A 163 -12.75 4.98 -3.30
N ALA A 164 -13.46 4.15 -2.54
CA ALA A 164 -14.33 4.64 -1.48
C ALA A 164 -13.57 5.45 -0.41
N LEU A 165 -12.35 5.03 -0.05
CA LEU A 165 -11.50 5.79 0.87
C LEU A 165 -10.90 7.02 0.20
N TRP A 166 -10.43 6.89 -1.03
CA TRP A 166 -9.83 7.98 -1.81
C TRP A 166 -10.78 9.15 -1.99
N ASN A 167 -12.05 8.88 -2.28
CA ASN A 167 -13.05 9.91 -2.52
C ASN A 167 -13.62 10.54 -1.24
N ARG A 168 -13.29 10.03 -0.06
CA ARG A 168 -13.66 10.59 1.24
C ARG A 168 -12.67 11.63 1.78
N THR A 169 -11.59 11.92 1.07
CA THR A 169 -10.45 12.76 1.52
C THR A 169 -10.13 13.88 0.54
#